data_2653f1a0c1cbfead0f9ae62d28f38dad
#
_entry.id   2653f1a0c1cbfead0f9ae62d28f38dad
#
_cell.length_a   1.000
_cell.length_b   1.000
_cell.length_c   1.000
_cell.angle_alpha   90.00
_cell.angle_beta   90.00
_cell.angle_gamma   90.00
#
_symmetry.space_group_name_H-M   'P 1'
#
loop_
_entity.id
_entity.type
_entity.pdbx_description
1 polymer ?
#
loop_
_entity_poly.entity_id
_entity_poly.type
_entity_poly.pdbx_seq_one_letter_code
_entity_poly.pdbx_strand_id
1 'polypeptide(L)'
;LLADNGICGALWADWWGFKHEAYDMVQANIAIVDQARNGTGCAIVHSDDERGIQRLNQEAAKAWSAGNRAGYNISKARAINWITSNPAKAAGIYDRTGSIVAGKDADLVLWSKNPFSVYALAEKVYIDGGLAFDREAGFYPVSDFDLGIIKPSGVRVE
;
A
#
# COMPACT_ATOMS: atom_id res chain seq x y z
N LEU A 1 -17.18 -14.56 -9.67
CA LEU A 1 -16.96 -15.58 -8.65
C LEU A 1 -16.44 -14.97 -7.34
N LEU A 2 -15.28 -14.26 -7.30
CA LEU A 2 -14.76 -13.65 -6.07
C LEU A 2 -15.78 -12.69 -5.45
N ALA A 3 -16.22 -11.69 -6.22
CA ALA A 3 -17.19 -10.69 -5.77
C ALA A 3 -18.55 -11.30 -5.39
N ASP A 4 -18.97 -12.40 -6.03
CA ASP A 4 -20.22 -13.10 -5.72
C ASP A 4 -20.20 -13.77 -4.35
N ASN A 5 -19.02 -14.10 -3.87
CA ASN A 5 -18.80 -14.78 -2.61
C ASN A 5 -18.16 -13.87 -1.53
N GLY A 6 -18.01 -12.57 -1.81
CA GLY A 6 -17.40 -11.63 -0.86
C GLY A 6 -15.91 -11.90 -0.60
N ILE A 7 -15.23 -12.55 -1.53
CA ILE A 7 -13.82 -12.92 -1.39
C ILE A 7 -12.95 -11.82 -1.97
N CYS A 8 -11.95 -11.34 -1.23
CA CYS A 8 -10.96 -10.40 -1.72
C CYS A 8 -9.90 -11.10 -2.59
N GLY A 9 -9.49 -10.45 -3.67
CA GLY A 9 -8.35 -10.87 -4.50
C GLY A 9 -7.13 -10.02 -4.22
N ALA A 10 -6.02 -10.63 -3.78
CA ALA A 10 -4.73 -9.98 -3.65
C ALA A 10 -3.93 -10.15 -4.94
N LEU A 11 -3.58 -9.04 -5.59
CA LEU A 11 -3.11 -9.00 -6.97
C LEU A 11 -1.91 -8.07 -7.13
N TRP A 12 -1.06 -8.37 -8.11
CA TRP A 12 0.07 -7.52 -8.49
C TRP A 12 -0.33 -6.42 -9.48
N ALA A 13 0.31 -5.27 -9.40
CA ALA A 13 0.01 -4.13 -10.27
C ALA A 13 0.61 -4.28 -11.67
N ASP A 14 1.86 -4.68 -11.81
CA ASP A 14 2.58 -4.65 -13.09
C ASP A 14 3.67 -5.73 -13.25
N TRP A 15 3.51 -6.88 -12.64
CA TRP A 15 4.49 -7.96 -12.68
C TRP A 15 4.37 -8.86 -13.92
N TRP A 16 3.75 -8.36 -14.98
CA TRP A 16 3.67 -9.08 -16.24
C TRP A 16 5.09 -9.31 -16.82
N GLY A 17 5.28 -10.49 -17.39
CA GLY A 17 6.53 -10.85 -18.07
C GLY A 17 7.74 -11.12 -17.16
N PHE A 18 7.62 -11.02 -15.83
CA PHE A 18 8.73 -11.33 -14.95
C PHE A 18 9.08 -12.83 -14.90
N LYS A 19 8.12 -13.68 -15.23
CA LYS A 19 8.27 -15.11 -15.43
C LYS A 19 7.23 -15.61 -16.42
N HIS A 20 7.41 -16.83 -16.92
CA HIS A 20 6.56 -17.39 -17.98
C HIS A 20 5.05 -17.40 -17.64
N GLU A 21 4.71 -17.74 -16.39
CA GLU A 21 3.33 -17.81 -15.93
C GLU A 21 2.64 -16.44 -15.83
N ALA A 22 3.42 -15.37 -15.78
CA ALA A 22 2.92 -14.00 -15.68
C ALA A 22 3.06 -13.21 -17.01
N TYR A 23 3.42 -13.89 -18.11
CA TYR A 23 3.69 -13.23 -19.38
C TYR A 23 2.48 -12.49 -19.96
N ASP A 24 1.30 -13.05 -19.81
CA ASP A 24 0.03 -12.53 -20.32
C ASP A 24 -0.85 -11.87 -19.23
N MET A 25 -0.26 -11.50 -18.10
CA MET A 25 -0.97 -10.84 -17.02
C MET A 25 -1.63 -9.53 -17.49
N VAL A 26 -2.91 -9.36 -17.18
CA VAL A 26 -3.67 -8.16 -17.52
C VAL A 26 -3.33 -7.03 -16.55
N GLN A 27 -2.79 -5.92 -17.04
CA GLN A 27 -2.41 -4.76 -16.20
C GLN A 27 -3.59 -4.14 -15.42
N ALA A 28 -4.82 -4.25 -15.96
CA ALA A 28 -6.03 -3.76 -15.32
C ALA A 28 -6.66 -4.78 -14.35
N ASN A 29 -5.98 -5.87 -13.99
CA ASN A 29 -6.52 -6.98 -13.19
C ASN A 29 -7.14 -6.52 -11.86
N ILE A 30 -6.48 -5.60 -11.15
CA ILE A 30 -6.97 -5.04 -9.87
C ILE A 30 -8.26 -4.25 -10.09
N ALA A 31 -8.32 -3.44 -11.15
CA ALA A 31 -9.52 -2.70 -11.51
C ALA A 31 -10.68 -3.61 -11.90
N ILE A 32 -10.40 -4.70 -12.64
CA ILE A 32 -11.40 -5.70 -13.02
C ILE A 32 -12.01 -6.34 -11.78
N VAL A 33 -11.18 -6.75 -10.81
CA VAL A 33 -11.66 -7.35 -9.56
C VAL A 33 -12.42 -6.33 -8.72
N ASP A 34 -11.91 -5.10 -8.59
CA ASP A 34 -12.56 -4.03 -7.83
C ASP A 34 -13.94 -3.66 -8.38
N GLN A 35 -14.05 -3.56 -9.70
CA GLN A 35 -15.28 -3.15 -10.38
C GLN A 35 -16.26 -4.31 -10.66
N ALA A 36 -15.89 -5.53 -10.32
CA ALA A 36 -16.80 -6.68 -10.44
C ALA A 36 -18.12 -6.41 -9.70
N ARG A 37 -19.23 -6.89 -10.25
CA ARG A 37 -20.59 -6.68 -9.70
C ARG A 37 -20.89 -5.20 -9.39
N ASN A 38 -20.70 -4.34 -10.37
CA ASN A 38 -20.97 -2.90 -10.24
C ASN A 38 -20.18 -2.22 -9.09
N GLY A 39 -18.91 -2.60 -8.93
CA GLY A 39 -18.02 -1.97 -7.96
C GLY A 39 -18.11 -2.52 -6.54
N THR A 40 -18.70 -3.70 -6.34
CA THR A 40 -18.73 -4.37 -5.03
C THR A 40 -17.58 -5.35 -4.82
N GLY A 41 -16.66 -5.47 -5.79
CA GLY A 41 -15.49 -6.32 -5.67
C GLY A 41 -14.51 -5.85 -4.60
N CYS A 42 -13.75 -6.79 -4.07
CA CYS A 42 -12.71 -6.51 -3.07
C CYS A 42 -11.35 -6.83 -3.69
N ALA A 43 -10.65 -5.79 -4.18
CA ALA A 43 -9.29 -5.92 -4.68
C ALA A 43 -8.28 -5.45 -3.63
N ILE A 44 -7.13 -6.12 -3.58
CA ILE A 44 -5.99 -5.78 -2.73
C ILE A 44 -4.75 -5.71 -3.62
N VAL A 45 -3.93 -4.69 -3.43
CA VAL A 45 -2.61 -4.60 -4.03
C VAL A 45 -1.60 -5.19 -3.06
N HIS A 46 -0.75 -6.12 -3.55
CA HIS A 46 0.34 -6.67 -2.76
C HIS A 46 1.66 -6.65 -3.55
N SER A 47 2.77 -6.76 -2.83
CA SER A 47 4.10 -6.69 -3.43
C SER A 47 4.70 -8.06 -3.72
N ASP A 48 4.45 -9.07 -2.88
CA ASP A 48 5.11 -10.38 -2.88
C ASP A 48 6.65 -10.29 -2.88
N ASP A 49 7.17 -9.19 -2.33
CA ASP A 49 8.59 -8.85 -2.35
C ASP A 49 8.90 -7.87 -1.21
N GLU A 50 9.92 -8.14 -0.44
CA GLU A 50 10.34 -7.33 0.70
C GLU A 50 10.79 -5.93 0.29
N ARG A 51 11.28 -5.75 -0.93
CA ARG A 51 11.68 -4.44 -1.47
C ARG A 51 10.48 -3.63 -1.97
N GLY A 52 9.44 -4.32 -2.43
CA GLY A 52 8.23 -3.72 -2.96
C GLY A 52 7.29 -3.23 -1.87
N ILE A 53 7.29 -3.84 -0.68
CA ILE A 53 6.33 -3.53 0.41
C ILE A 53 6.37 -2.05 0.82
N GLN A 54 7.54 -1.43 0.82
CA GLN A 54 7.71 -0.01 1.16
C GLN A 54 7.16 0.94 0.09
N ARG A 55 6.74 0.44 -1.07
CA ARG A 55 6.23 1.21 -2.22
C ARG A 55 4.82 0.84 -2.63
N LEU A 56 4.03 0.23 -1.74
CA LEU A 56 2.65 -0.20 -2.05
C LEU A 56 1.75 0.95 -2.52
N ASN A 57 1.99 2.17 -2.06
CA ASN A 57 1.31 3.36 -2.57
C ASN A 57 1.56 3.59 -4.07
N GLN A 58 2.78 3.32 -4.55
CA GLN A 58 3.13 3.42 -5.98
C GLN A 58 2.55 2.25 -6.78
N GLU A 59 2.54 1.05 -6.23
CA GLU A 59 1.88 -0.10 -6.84
C GLU A 59 0.36 0.16 -7.00
N ALA A 60 -0.29 0.69 -5.98
CA ALA A 60 -1.70 1.11 -6.07
C ALA A 60 -1.91 2.21 -7.13
N ALA A 61 -0.98 3.15 -7.26
CA ALA A 61 -1.04 4.20 -8.28
C ALA A 61 -0.92 3.64 -9.71
N LYS A 62 -0.05 2.66 -9.93
CA LYS A 62 0.09 1.95 -11.22
C LYS A 62 -1.20 1.22 -11.58
N ALA A 63 -1.76 0.45 -10.65
CA ALA A 63 -3.01 -0.28 -10.82
C ALA A 63 -4.19 0.66 -11.11
N TRP A 64 -4.29 1.76 -10.36
CA TRP A 64 -5.29 2.81 -10.58
C TRP A 64 -5.16 3.43 -11.97
N SER A 65 -3.95 3.75 -12.40
CA SER A 65 -3.69 4.31 -13.72
C SER A 65 -4.02 3.31 -14.83
N ALA A 66 -3.63 2.03 -14.69
CA ALA A 66 -3.95 0.99 -15.67
C ALA A 66 -5.47 0.77 -15.79
N GLY A 67 -6.19 0.72 -14.67
CA GLY A 67 -7.65 0.62 -14.66
C GLY A 67 -8.33 1.79 -15.36
N ASN A 68 -7.88 3.03 -15.10
CA ASN A 68 -8.48 4.20 -15.74
C ASN A 68 -8.14 4.30 -17.24
N ARG A 69 -6.96 3.87 -17.67
CA ARG A 69 -6.66 3.72 -19.13
C ARG A 69 -7.56 2.66 -19.78
N ALA A 70 -7.96 1.64 -19.04
CA ALA A 70 -8.91 0.63 -19.50
C ALA A 70 -10.39 1.06 -19.40
N GLY A 71 -10.67 2.31 -18.96
CA GLY A 71 -12.02 2.89 -18.97
C GLY A 71 -12.84 2.68 -17.70
N TYR A 72 -12.26 2.20 -16.59
CA TYR A 72 -13.00 1.90 -15.35
C TYR A 72 -13.38 3.13 -14.52
N ASN A 73 -12.81 4.31 -14.76
CA ASN A 73 -13.13 5.56 -14.05
C ASN A 73 -13.09 5.49 -12.52
N ILE A 74 -12.05 4.84 -11.98
CA ILE A 74 -11.88 4.64 -10.55
C ILE A 74 -11.32 5.90 -9.90
N SER A 75 -11.96 6.39 -8.84
CA SER A 75 -11.44 7.52 -8.06
C SER A 75 -10.23 7.10 -7.20
N LYS A 76 -9.34 8.07 -6.87
CA LYS A 76 -8.23 7.81 -5.95
C LYS A 76 -8.72 7.41 -4.55
N ALA A 77 -9.85 7.98 -4.10
CA ALA A 77 -10.48 7.61 -2.85
C ALA A 77 -10.96 6.15 -2.83
N ARG A 78 -11.36 5.61 -3.98
CA ARG A 78 -11.66 4.18 -4.12
C ARG A 78 -10.39 3.35 -4.12
N ALA A 79 -9.39 3.75 -4.90
CA ALA A 79 -8.16 2.99 -5.07
C ALA A 79 -7.32 2.90 -3.78
N ILE A 80 -7.37 3.90 -2.89
CA ILE A 80 -6.65 3.83 -1.60
C ILE A 80 -7.14 2.66 -0.73
N ASN A 81 -8.39 2.22 -0.88
CA ASN A 81 -8.94 1.08 -0.16
C ASN A 81 -8.22 -0.23 -0.49
N TRP A 82 -7.58 -0.32 -1.65
CA TRP A 82 -6.83 -1.52 -2.06
C TRP A 82 -5.60 -1.81 -1.18
N ILE A 83 -5.10 -0.78 -0.48
CA ILE A 83 -3.94 -0.87 0.43
C ILE A 83 -4.29 -0.49 1.88
N THR A 84 -5.56 -0.28 2.20
CA THR A 84 -6.02 0.09 3.54
C THR A 84 -7.20 -0.78 4.00
N SER A 85 -8.43 -0.37 3.69
CA SER A 85 -9.64 -1.05 4.19
C SER A 85 -9.84 -2.46 3.63
N ASN A 86 -9.48 -2.71 2.38
CA ASN A 86 -9.67 -4.03 1.77
C ASN A 86 -8.76 -5.09 2.39
N PRO A 87 -7.42 -4.87 2.55
CA PRO A 87 -6.59 -5.83 3.29
C PRO A 87 -7.04 -6.01 4.74
N ALA A 88 -7.48 -4.96 5.44
CA ALA A 88 -8.00 -5.08 6.80
C ALA A 88 -9.28 -5.96 6.86
N LYS A 89 -10.18 -5.83 5.88
CA LYS A 89 -11.36 -6.70 5.74
C LYS A 89 -10.97 -8.15 5.47
N ALA A 90 -10.03 -8.38 4.56
CA ALA A 90 -9.57 -9.72 4.23
C ALA A 90 -8.87 -10.41 5.41
N ALA A 91 -8.16 -9.65 6.23
CA ALA A 91 -7.52 -10.14 7.44
C ALA A 91 -8.48 -10.27 8.65
N GLY A 92 -9.74 -9.81 8.53
CA GLY A 92 -10.72 -9.86 9.61
C GLY A 92 -10.47 -8.87 10.75
N ILE A 93 -9.74 -7.78 10.50
CA ILE A 93 -9.37 -6.76 11.49
C ILE A 93 -9.92 -5.36 11.15
N TYR A 94 -10.87 -5.28 10.22
CA TYR A 94 -11.39 -3.98 9.78
C TYR A 94 -12.15 -3.22 10.86
N ASP A 95 -12.67 -3.88 11.87
CA ASP A 95 -13.25 -3.27 13.07
C ASP A 95 -12.23 -2.46 13.87
N ARG A 96 -10.96 -2.84 13.82
CA ARG A 96 -9.86 -2.19 14.55
C ARG A 96 -9.07 -1.19 13.72
N THR A 97 -8.75 -1.48 12.45
CA THR A 97 -7.87 -0.65 11.62
C THR A 97 -8.34 -0.57 10.15
N GLY A 98 -7.56 0.02 9.26
CA GLY A 98 -7.82 0.10 7.81
C GLY A 98 -8.73 1.26 7.39
N SER A 99 -9.17 2.12 8.32
CA SER A 99 -9.89 3.36 8.01
C SER A 99 -9.76 4.38 9.14
N ILE A 100 -9.81 5.67 8.80
CA ILE A 100 -9.72 6.77 9.77
C ILE A 100 -11.12 7.03 10.32
N VAL A 101 -11.45 6.34 11.43
CA VAL A 101 -12.72 6.44 12.13
C VAL A 101 -12.44 6.47 13.63
N ALA A 102 -13.15 7.33 14.38
CA ALA A 102 -13.01 7.39 15.84
C ALA A 102 -13.27 6.02 16.48
N GLY A 103 -12.40 5.63 17.40
CA GLY A 103 -12.45 4.33 18.09
C GLY A 103 -11.65 3.22 17.45
N LYS A 104 -11.02 3.46 16.28
CA LYS A 104 -10.07 2.53 15.68
C LYS A 104 -8.63 2.83 16.09
N ASP A 105 -7.78 1.83 15.92
CA ASP A 105 -6.33 1.97 16.11
C ASP A 105 -5.78 3.05 15.15
N ALA A 106 -4.94 3.92 15.67
CA ALA A 106 -4.40 5.04 14.89
C ALA A 106 -3.15 4.61 14.11
N ASP A 107 -3.35 3.74 13.10
CA ASP A 107 -2.35 3.37 12.10
C ASP A 107 -2.42 4.37 10.96
N LEU A 108 -1.58 5.39 10.98
CA LEU A 108 -1.69 6.54 10.11
C LEU A 108 -0.36 6.86 9.42
N VAL A 109 -0.43 7.31 8.18
CA VAL A 109 0.71 7.86 7.46
C VAL A 109 0.39 9.29 7.02
N LEU A 110 1.21 10.24 7.45
CA LEU A 110 1.19 11.61 6.95
C LEU A 110 2.10 11.68 5.72
N TRP A 111 1.53 12.11 4.60
CA TRP A 111 2.23 12.21 3.33
C TRP A 111 2.50 13.68 2.94
N SER A 112 3.66 13.96 2.39
CA SER A 112 4.04 15.30 1.87
C SER A 112 3.17 15.74 0.68
N LYS A 113 2.58 14.79 -0.05
CA LYS A 113 1.73 15.00 -1.24
C LYS A 113 0.72 13.87 -1.34
N ASN A 114 -0.09 13.88 -2.43
CA ASN A 114 -0.96 12.76 -2.74
C ASN A 114 -0.15 11.44 -2.75
N PRO A 115 -0.53 10.41 -1.99
CA PRO A 115 0.23 9.17 -1.86
C PRO A 115 0.44 8.43 -3.20
N PHE A 116 -0.40 8.69 -4.21
CA PHE A 116 -0.25 8.12 -5.56
C PHE A 116 0.75 8.87 -6.45
N SER A 117 1.42 9.87 -5.91
CA SER A 117 2.53 10.54 -6.60
C SER A 117 3.84 9.82 -6.28
N VAL A 118 4.69 9.60 -7.30
CA VAL A 118 6.07 9.08 -7.10
C VAL A 118 6.94 10.04 -6.30
N TYR A 119 6.53 11.31 -6.16
CA TYR A 119 7.20 12.32 -5.35
C TYR A 119 6.64 12.43 -3.93
N ALA A 120 5.64 11.61 -3.56
CA ALA A 120 5.11 11.59 -2.22
C ALA A 120 6.09 10.88 -1.28
N LEU A 121 6.35 11.51 -0.16
CA LEU A 121 7.20 10.98 0.91
C LEU A 121 6.34 10.81 2.16
N ALA A 122 6.52 9.72 2.88
CA ALA A 122 5.98 9.60 4.22
C ALA A 122 6.73 10.59 5.13
N GLU A 123 6.03 11.51 5.75
CA GLU A 123 6.59 12.47 6.70
C GLU A 123 6.56 11.91 8.11
N LYS A 124 5.41 11.35 8.51
CA LYS A 124 5.25 10.70 9.81
C LYS A 124 4.45 9.40 9.65
N VAL A 125 4.81 8.41 10.46
CA VAL A 125 4.06 7.15 10.55
C VAL A 125 3.69 6.92 12.00
N TYR A 126 2.43 6.63 12.25
CA TYR A 126 1.90 6.25 13.56
C TYR A 126 1.42 4.81 13.50
N ILE A 127 1.74 4.05 14.54
CA ILE A 127 1.27 2.68 14.76
C ILE A 127 0.66 2.63 16.16
N ASP A 128 -0.58 2.18 16.27
CA ASP A 128 -1.35 2.19 17.52
C ASP A 128 -1.35 3.57 18.22
N GLY A 129 -1.29 4.66 17.44
CA GLY A 129 -1.19 6.03 17.93
C GLY A 129 0.21 6.46 18.38
N GLY A 130 1.18 5.56 18.45
CA GLY A 130 2.58 5.88 18.73
C GLY A 130 3.30 6.36 17.47
N LEU A 131 4.13 7.40 17.58
CA LEU A 131 4.97 7.89 16.50
C LEU A 131 6.10 6.89 16.23
N ALA A 132 5.99 6.13 15.13
CA ALA A 132 6.96 5.11 14.74
C ALA A 132 8.05 5.62 13.80
N PHE A 133 7.74 6.68 13.04
CA PHE A 133 8.69 7.30 12.11
C PHE A 133 8.42 8.81 12.00
N ASP A 134 9.49 9.59 12.04
CA ASP A 134 9.47 11.04 11.77
C ASP A 134 10.63 11.38 10.83
N ARG A 135 10.32 11.86 9.65
CA ARG A 135 11.33 12.24 8.65
C ARG A 135 12.20 13.41 9.12
N GLU A 136 11.64 14.35 9.86
CA GLU A 136 12.38 15.53 10.36
C GLU A 136 13.34 15.16 11.48
N ALA A 137 13.04 14.14 12.27
CA ALA A 137 13.92 13.65 13.33
C ALA A 137 15.19 12.97 12.81
N GLY A 138 15.29 12.74 11.49
CA GLY A 138 16.43 12.08 10.85
C GLY A 138 16.42 10.57 11.12
N PHE A 139 15.79 9.81 10.21
CA PHE A 139 15.91 8.36 10.24
C PHE A 139 17.24 7.95 9.62
N TYR A 140 18.15 7.46 10.45
CA TYR A 140 19.30 6.71 9.97
C TYR A 140 18.94 5.22 10.06
N PRO A 141 18.77 4.52 8.93
CA PRO A 141 18.56 3.08 8.98
C PRO A 141 19.79 2.45 9.64
N VAL A 142 19.57 1.81 10.77
CA VAL A 142 20.61 0.98 11.40
C VAL A 142 20.61 -0.32 10.63
N SER A 143 21.63 -0.55 9.82
CA SER A 143 21.89 -1.81 9.14
C SER A 143 22.73 -2.71 10.06
N ASP A 144 22.49 -4.02 10.04
CA ASP A 144 23.35 -4.99 10.73
C ASP A 144 24.82 -4.90 10.26
N PHE A 145 25.06 -4.37 9.06
CA PHE A 145 26.40 -4.06 8.55
C PHE A 145 27.07 -2.88 9.28
N ASP A 146 26.29 -2.02 9.95
CA ASP A 146 26.80 -0.86 10.68
C ASP A 146 27.12 -1.18 12.15
N LEU A 147 26.82 -2.40 12.60
CA LEU A 147 27.14 -2.87 13.94
C LEU A 147 28.67 -2.94 14.12
N GLY A 148 29.21 -2.08 15.00
CA GLY A 148 30.64 -1.99 15.27
C GLY A 148 31.39 -0.93 14.44
N ILE A 149 30.73 -0.23 13.52
CA ILE A 149 31.31 0.93 12.83
C ILE A 149 31.19 2.16 13.74
N ILE A 150 32.29 2.89 13.91
CA ILE A 150 32.30 4.15 14.68
C ILE A 150 31.43 5.16 13.92
N LYS A 151 30.31 5.57 14.52
CA LYS A 151 29.46 6.62 13.97
C LYS A 151 30.22 7.96 13.96
N PRO A 152 30.10 8.77 12.90
CA PRO A 152 30.64 10.12 12.91
C PRO A 152 30.12 10.88 14.13
N SER A 153 31.00 11.56 14.86
CA SER A 153 30.64 12.37 16.01
C SER A 153 29.62 13.43 15.63
N GLY A 154 28.40 13.33 16.15
CA GLY A 154 27.31 14.27 15.86
C GLY A 154 25.91 13.64 15.75
N VAL A 155 25.78 12.33 15.66
CA VAL A 155 24.49 11.65 15.64
C VAL A 155 24.09 11.27 17.07
N ARG A 156 23.16 12.00 17.69
CA ARG A 156 22.49 11.56 18.92
C ARG A 156 21.42 10.51 18.53
N VAL A 157 21.55 9.32 19.08
CA VAL A 157 20.48 8.33 19.15
C VAL A 157 19.92 8.47 20.57
N GLU A 158 18.76 9.06 20.72
CA GLU A 158 17.94 8.96 21.93
C GLU A 158 16.98 7.79 21.77
#